data_4370330a267a7cdc8b3ab876a2d40433
#
_entry.id   4370330a267a7cdc8b3ab876a2d40433
#
_cell.length_a   1.000
_cell.length_b   1.000
_cell.length_c   1.000
_cell.angle_alpha   90.00
_cell.angle_beta   90.00
_cell.angle_gamma   90.00
#
_symmetry.space_group_name_H-M   'P 1'
#
loop_
_entity.id
_entity.type
_entity.pdbx_description
1 polymer ?
#
loop_
_entity_poly.entity_id
_entity_poly.type
_entity_poly.pdbx_seq_one_letter_code
_entity_poly.pdbx_strand_id
1 'polypeptide(L)'
;MRRLFRRQSQENIFEDFDMEQHVGKELVDKFTLWALRILINLKGINEFIDKDNEIASEEVACFLSMQELINNDNFTKKEALSFLREKLKKYEARKRFTTNKTLKSNIEKISKLADLNNYEKEIIEFAILLDEHELLQDITSYIGRNLTINQTKKVLSTILNIPLNPDYAIEKVHSWLFYNY
;
A
#
# COMPACT_ATOMS: atom_id res chain seq x y z
N MET A 1 -20.54 -14.67 23.48
CA MET A 1 -20.37 -13.29 24.00
C MET A 1 -19.25 -12.49 23.35
N ARG A 2 -18.03 -13.03 23.14
CA ARG A 2 -16.92 -12.28 22.48
C ARG A 2 -17.24 -11.76 21.04
N ARG A 3 -18.01 -12.50 20.23
CA ARG A 3 -18.40 -12.09 18.85
C ARG A 3 -19.34 -10.89 18.78
N LEU A 4 -20.24 -10.73 19.77
CA LEU A 4 -21.18 -9.59 19.81
C LEU A 4 -20.49 -8.27 20.17
N PHE A 5 -19.51 -8.29 21.07
CA PHE A 5 -18.71 -7.10 21.41
C PHE A 5 -17.84 -6.64 20.25
N ARG A 6 -17.30 -7.60 19.46
CA ARG A 6 -16.49 -7.29 18.25
C ARG A 6 -17.34 -6.63 17.15
N ARG A 7 -18.58 -7.06 16.95
CA ARG A 7 -19.52 -6.46 15.96
C ARG A 7 -19.83 -5.00 16.27
N GLN A 8 -20.10 -4.64 17.52
CA GLN A 8 -20.41 -3.26 17.91
C GLN A 8 -19.20 -2.31 17.75
N SER A 9 -18.00 -2.79 18.00
CA SER A 9 -16.77 -2.00 17.77
C SER A 9 -16.47 -1.83 16.27
N GLN A 10 -16.76 -2.84 15.45
CA GLN A 10 -16.56 -2.82 14.00
C GLN A 10 -17.50 -1.85 13.28
N GLU A 11 -18.81 -1.85 13.63
CA GLU A 11 -19.77 -0.92 13.02
C GLU A 11 -19.36 0.55 13.24
N ASN A 12 -18.83 0.91 14.41
CA ASN A 12 -18.40 2.27 14.70
C ASN A 12 -17.15 2.69 13.92
N ILE A 13 -16.17 1.78 13.68
CA ILE A 13 -14.94 2.09 12.93
C ILE A 13 -15.26 2.27 11.43
N PHE A 14 -16.17 1.47 10.89
CA PHE A 14 -16.56 1.54 9.49
C PHE A 14 -17.38 2.79 9.14
N GLU A 15 -18.16 3.33 10.09
CA GLU A 15 -18.93 4.56 9.89
C GLU A 15 -18.07 5.83 9.90
N ASP A 16 -16.95 5.85 10.64
CA ASP A 16 -16.11 7.03 10.83
C ASP A 16 -14.84 7.07 9.94
N PHE A 17 -14.55 6.00 9.15
CA PHE A 17 -13.34 5.97 8.33
C PHE A 17 -13.47 6.82 7.06
N ASP A 18 -12.98 8.04 7.12
CA ASP A 18 -12.88 8.93 5.97
C ASP A 18 -11.51 8.80 5.28
N MET A 19 -11.50 8.07 4.16
CA MET A 19 -10.28 7.87 3.34
C MET A 19 -9.63 9.19 2.90
N GLU A 20 -10.43 10.23 2.65
CA GLU A 20 -9.93 11.52 2.17
C GLU A 20 -9.20 12.29 3.29
N GLN A 21 -9.61 12.10 4.55
CA GLN A 21 -8.94 12.70 5.70
C GLN A 21 -7.60 12.01 6.02
N HIS A 22 -7.54 10.67 5.87
CA HIS A 22 -6.35 9.90 6.23
C HIS A 22 -5.24 9.95 5.18
N VAL A 23 -5.59 10.03 3.89
CA VAL A 23 -4.63 9.91 2.79
C VAL A 23 -4.57 11.15 1.91
N GLY A 24 -5.63 11.99 1.93
CA GLY A 24 -5.82 13.05 0.96
C GLY A 24 -6.38 12.52 -0.37
N LYS A 25 -7.39 13.22 -0.88
CA LYS A 25 -8.17 12.78 -2.05
C LYS A 25 -7.32 12.44 -3.28
N GLU A 26 -6.27 13.22 -3.50
CA GLU A 26 -5.39 13.07 -4.66
C GLU A 26 -4.50 11.81 -4.58
N LEU A 27 -4.29 11.22 -3.40
CA LEU A 27 -3.42 10.08 -3.20
C LEU A 27 -4.16 8.74 -3.08
N VAL A 28 -5.47 8.76 -2.80
CA VAL A 28 -6.29 7.56 -2.57
C VAL A 28 -6.11 6.51 -3.68
N ASP A 29 -6.22 6.92 -4.94
CA ASP A 29 -6.09 6.00 -6.07
C ASP A 29 -4.70 5.38 -6.18
N LYS A 30 -3.66 6.16 -5.93
CA LYS A 30 -2.27 5.72 -5.98
C LYS A 30 -1.95 4.73 -4.86
N PHE A 31 -2.37 5.07 -3.63
CA PHE A 31 -2.22 4.19 -2.47
C PHE A 31 -3.00 2.88 -2.64
N THR A 32 -4.22 2.97 -3.18
CA THR A 32 -5.02 1.77 -3.49
C THR A 32 -4.27 0.85 -4.46
N LEU A 33 -3.67 1.38 -5.53
CA LEU A 33 -2.88 0.58 -6.46
C LEU A 33 -1.69 -0.08 -5.79
N TRP A 34 -0.92 0.66 -4.99
CA TRP A 34 0.23 0.12 -4.27
C TRP A 34 -0.17 -0.94 -3.27
N ALA A 35 -1.23 -0.71 -2.48
CA ALA A 35 -1.79 -1.70 -1.56
C ALA A 35 -2.20 -3.00 -2.28
N LEU A 36 -2.89 -2.89 -3.40
CA LEU A 36 -3.30 -4.05 -4.18
C LEU A 36 -2.11 -4.83 -4.73
N ARG A 37 -1.06 -4.15 -5.20
CA ARG A 37 0.19 -4.80 -5.65
C ARG A 37 0.91 -5.50 -4.51
N ILE A 38 0.96 -4.89 -3.34
CA ILE A 38 1.53 -5.50 -2.14
C ILE A 38 0.76 -6.76 -1.75
N LEU A 39 -0.55 -6.66 -1.60
CA LEU A 39 -1.37 -7.76 -1.15
C LEU A 39 -1.42 -8.92 -2.17
N ILE A 40 -1.50 -8.62 -3.46
CA ILE A 40 -1.66 -9.64 -4.51
C ILE A 40 -0.32 -10.08 -5.09
N ASN A 41 0.47 -9.14 -5.65
CA ASN A 41 1.67 -9.49 -6.42
C ASN A 41 2.84 -9.89 -5.51
N LEU A 42 2.95 -9.29 -4.32
CA LEU A 42 3.95 -9.63 -3.30
C LEU A 42 3.44 -10.64 -2.27
N LYS A 43 2.18 -11.12 -2.41
CA LYS A 43 1.55 -12.10 -1.51
C LYS A 43 1.35 -11.60 -0.08
N GLY A 44 1.36 -10.30 0.18
CA GLY A 44 1.08 -9.70 1.48
C GLY A 44 -0.29 -10.08 2.04
N ILE A 45 -1.22 -10.55 1.19
CA ILE A 45 -2.50 -11.10 1.61
C ILE A 45 -2.37 -12.24 2.64
N ASN A 46 -1.22 -12.92 2.70
CA ASN A 46 -1.00 -14.02 3.64
C ASN A 46 -0.79 -13.53 5.07
N GLU A 47 -0.22 -12.33 5.21
CA GLU A 47 -0.03 -11.65 6.49
C GLU A 47 -1.26 -10.80 6.84
N PHE A 48 -1.97 -10.25 5.82
CA PHE A 48 -3.15 -9.43 6.00
C PHE A 48 -4.38 -10.25 6.43
N ILE A 49 -4.56 -11.46 5.87
CA ILE A 49 -5.64 -12.38 6.25
C ILE A 49 -5.00 -13.71 6.63
N ASP A 50 -5.16 -14.11 7.87
CA ASP A 50 -4.59 -15.34 8.39
C ASP A 50 -5.33 -16.60 7.89
N LYS A 51 -4.93 -17.77 8.42
CA LYS A 51 -5.54 -19.08 8.08
C LYS A 51 -6.96 -19.25 8.64
N ASP A 52 -7.31 -18.50 9.67
CA ASP A 52 -8.62 -18.55 10.33
C ASP A 52 -9.57 -17.47 9.76
N ASN A 53 -9.16 -16.81 8.66
CA ASN A 53 -9.83 -15.70 7.97
C ASN A 53 -9.96 -14.43 8.85
N GLU A 54 -9.10 -14.25 9.84
CA GLU A 54 -9.04 -13.02 10.60
C GLU A 54 -8.17 -11.98 9.85
N ILE A 55 -8.63 -10.73 9.83
CA ILE A 55 -7.90 -9.62 9.19
C ILE A 55 -6.99 -8.92 10.20
N ALA A 56 -5.79 -8.55 9.75
CA ALA A 56 -4.79 -7.92 10.59
C ALA A 56 -5.10 -6.45 10.88
N SER A 57 -5.72 -5.73 9.93
CA SER A 57 -6.05 -4.31 10.06
C SER A 57 -7.43 -4.02 9.45
N GLU A 58 -8.34 -3.53 10.28
CA GLU A 58 -9.67 -3.08 9.85
C GLU A 58 -9.56 -1.80 9.03
N GLU A 59 -8.60 -0.93 9.34
CA GLU A 59 -8.34 0.31 8.61
C GLU A 59 -7.93 0.03 7.16
N VAL A 60 -7.00 -0.89 6.94
CA VAL A 60 -6.59 -1.33 5.59
C VAL A 60 -7.77 -1.97 4.85
N ALA A 61 -8.60 -2.74 5.54
CA ALA A 61 -9.80 -3.34 4.95
C ALA A 61 -10.83 -2.29 4.54
N CYS A 62 -11.06 -1.28 5.37
CA CYS A 62 -11.89 -0.11 5.06
C CYS A 62 -11.36 0.65 3.85
N PHE A 63 -10.07 0.98 3.86
CA PHE A 63 -9.40 1.65 2.76
C PHE A 63 -9.54 0.90 1.44
N LEU A 64 -9.50 -0.41 1.47
CA LEU A 64 -9.70 -1.27 0.30
C LEU A 64 -11.18 -1.52 -0.02
N SER A 65 -12.13 -0.91 0.70
CA SER A 65 -13.59 -1.08 0.53
C SER A 65 -14.03 -2.54 0.66
N MET A 66 -13.52 -3.23 1.67
CA MET A 66 -13.82 -4.64 1.95
C MET A 66 -14.91 -4.82 3.01
N GLN A 67 -15.55 -3.75 3.49
CA GLN A 67 -16.50 -3.78 4.62
C GLN A 67 -17.65 -4.78 4.41
N GLU A 68 -18.30 -4.71 3.25
CA GLU A 68 -19.42 -5.63 2.94
C GLU A 68 -18.98 -7.09 2.90
N LEU A 69 -17.76 -7.32 2.41
CA LEU A 69 -17.19 -8.66 2.32
C LEU A 69 -16.87 -9.25 3.70
N ILE A 70 -16.31 -8.42 4.58
CA ILE A 70 -15.87 -8.82 5.93
C ILE A 70 -17.05 -9.02 6.87
N ASN A 71 -18.12 -8.25 6.70
CA ASN A 71 -19.34 -8.37 7.49
C ASN A 71 -20.14 -9.65 7.17
N ASN A 72 -19.75 -10.41 6.15
CA ASN A 72 -20.34 -11.70 5.85
C ASN A 72 -19.79 -12.75 6.84
N ASP A 73 -20.68 -13.44 7.56
CA ASP A 73 -20.30 -14.49 8.54
C ASP A 73 -19.51 -15.66 7.91
N ASN A 74 -19.61 -15.84 6.59
CA ASN A 74 -18.90 -16.88 5.83
C ASN A 74 -17.70 -16.32 5.05
N PHE A 75 -17.19 -15.14 5.41
CA PHE A 75 -16.02 -14.53 4.77
C PHE A 75 -14.82 -15.50 4.72
N THR A 76 -14.22 -15.58 3.56
CA THR A 76 -13.03 -16.41 3.32
C THR A 76 -11.92 -15.62 2.62
N LYS A 77 -10.68 -15.98 2.91
CA LYS A 77 -9.49 -15.46 2.22
C LYS A 77 -9.56 -15.62 0.70
N LYS A 78 -10.23 -16.68 0.21
CA LYS A 78 -10.41 -16.92 -1.24
C LYS A 78 -11.31 -15.86 -1.88
N GLU A 79 -12.40 -15.47 -1.20
CA GLU A 79 -13.29 -14.40 -1.66
C GLU A 79 -12.58 -13.05 -1.65
N ALA A 80 -11.84 -12.74 -0.58
CA ALA A 80 -11.00 -11.55 -0.51
C ALA A 80 -10.00 -11.49 -1.68
N LEU A 81 -9.32 -12.59 -1.96
CA LEU A 81 -8.40 -12.67 -3.10
C LEU A 81 -9.08 -12.41 -4.45
N SER A 82 -10.28 -12.94 -4.65
CA SER A 82 -11.05 -12.71 -5.89
C SER A 82 -11.41 -11.23 -6.02
N PHE A 83 -11.97 -10.65 -4.97
CA PHE A 83 -12.34 -9.23 -4.91
C PHE A 83 -11.15 -8.30 -5.17
N LEU A 84 -10.04 -8.51 -4.46
CA LEU A 84 -8.84 -7.66 -4.60
C LEU A 84 -8.19 -7.81 -5.99
N ARG A 85 -8.22 -9.00 -6.60
CA ARG A 85 -7.71 -9.21 -7.98
C ARG A 85 -8.53 -8.46 -9.02
N GLU A 86 -9.85 -8.46 -8.90
CA GLU A 86 -10.72 -7.68 -9.78
C GLU A 86 -10.48 -6.18 -9.62
N LYS A 87 -10.32 -5.72 -8.36
CA LYS A 87 -9.99 -4.35 -8.05
C LYS A 87 -8.62 -3.96 -8.64
N LEU A 88 -7.59 -4.80 -8.46
CA LEU A 88 -6.27 -4.59 -9.05
C LEU A 88 -6.35 -4.44 -10.58
N LYS A 89 -7.07 -5.33 -11.26
CA LYS A 89 -7.26 -5.25 -12.72
C LYS A 89 -7.86 -3.91 -13.16
N LYS A 90 -8.85 -3.39 -12.41
CA LYS A 90 -9.45 -2.09 -12.69
C LYS A 90 -8.46 -0.93 -12.49
N TYR A 91 -7.64 -1.00 -11.44
CA TYR A 91 -6.64 0.04 -11.15
C TYR A 91 -5.45 0.00 -12.11
N GLU A 92 -4.96 -1.18 -12.51
CA GLU A 92 -3.90 -1.33 -13.51
C GLU A 92 -4.33 -0.81 -14.90
N ALA A 93 -5.61 -0.84 -15.22
CA ALA A 93 -6.14 -0.28 -16.47
C ALA A 93 -6.16 1.25 -16.51
N ARG A 94 -5.98 1.94 -15.37
CA ARG A 94 -5.95 3.40 -15.30
C ARG A 94 -4.64 3.94 -15.86
N LYS A 95 -4.71 4.95 -16.72
CA LYS A 95 -3.53 5.52 -17.38
C LYS A 95 -2.80 6.57 -16.55
N ARG A 96 -3.45 7.17 -15.55
CA ARG A 96 -2.90 8.27 -14.76
C ARG A 96 -3.39 8.21 -13.32
N PHE A 97 -2.48 8.51 -12.40
CA PHE A 97 -2.77 8.74 -10.99
C PHE A 97 -2.41 10.18 -10.64
N THR A 98 -3.21 10.79 -9.80
CA THR A 98 -2.92 12.13 -9.28
C THR A 98 -1.89 12.05 -8.17
N THR A 99 -1.19 13.14 -7.95
CA THR A 99 -0.19 13.30 -6.90
C THR A 99 -0.30 14.71 -6.35
N ASN A 100 0.09 14.91 -5.09
CA ASN A 100 0.13 16.22 -4.46
C ASN A 100 1.02 17.16 -5.29
N LYS A 101 0.50 18.33 -5.66
CA LYS A 101 1.20 19.30 -6.52
C LYS A 101 2.48 19.83 -5.87
N THR A 102 2.45 20.05 -4.55
CA THR A 102 3.61 20.53 -3.80
C THR A 102 4.70 19.47 -3.77
N LEU A 103 4.36 18.23 -3.43
CA LEU A 103 5.29 17.09 -3.44
C LEU A 103 5.92 16.93 -4.82
N LYS A 104 5.12 16.91 -5.88
CA LYS A 104 5.61 16.82 -7.26
C LYS A 104 6.60 17.95 -7.60
N SER A 105 6.25 19.20 -7.24
CA SER A 105 7.14 20.36 -7.46
C SER A 105 8.46 20.22 -6.71
N ASN A 106 8.44 19.73 -5.48
CA ASN A 106 9.62 19.53 -4.67
C ASN A 106 10.52 18.40 -5.23
N ILE A 107 9.94 17.28 -5.63
CA ILE A 107 10.65 16.19 -6.29
C ILE A 107 11.32 16.68 -7.59
N GLU A 108 10.63 17.48 -8.41
CA GLU A 108 11.20 18.05 -9.63
C GLU A 108 12.39 18.98 -9.36
N LYS A 109 12.36 19.76 -8.27
CA LYS A 109 13.51 20.58 -7.85
C LYS A 109 14.69 19.72 -7.44
N ILE A 110 14.46 18.71 -6.58
CA ILE A 110 15.50 17.78 -6.12
C ILE A 110 16.08 17.01 -7.32
N SER A 111 15.24 16.57 -8.23
CA SER A 111 15.67 15.79 -9.40
C SER A 111 16.61 16.56 -10.32
N LYS A 112 16.41 17.88 -10.47
CA LYS A 112 17.30 18.74 -11.24
C LYS A 112 18.66 18.95 -10.57
N LEU A 113 18.70 18.94 -9.24
CA LEU A 113 19.94 19.10 -8.47
C LEU A 113 20.77 17.82 -8.43
N ALA A 114 20.09 16.66 -8.39
CA ALA A 114 20.71 15.35 -8.22
C ALA A 114 20.73 14.51 -9.52
N ASP A 115 20.30 15.08 -10.64
CA ASP A 115 20.19 14.41 -11.95
C ASP A 115 19.44 13.09 -11.90
N LEU A 116 18.24 13.12 -11.26
CA LEU A 116 17.42 11.92 -11.08
C LEU A 116 16.61 11.60 -12.34
N ASN A 117 16.60 10.34 -12.74
CA ASN A 117 15.71 9.83 -13.78
C ASN A 117 14.25 9.67 -13.28
N ASN A 118 13.33 9.35 -14.17
CA ASN A 118 11.91 9.26 -13.83
C ASN A 118 11.60 8.15 -12.82
N TYR A 119 12.30 7.03 -12.86
CA TYR A 119 12.11 5.92 -11.92
C TYR A 119 12.61 6.26 -10.52
N GLU A 120 13.73 6.97 -10.43
CA GLU A 120 14.27 7.48 -9.16
C GLU A 120 13.32 8.49 -8.51
N LYS A 121 12.67 9.34 -9.31
CA LYS A 121 11.61 10.24 -8.81
C LYS A 121 10.44 9.46 -8.21
N GLU A 122 9.98 8.39 -8.86
CA GLU A 122 8.90 7.54 -8.34
C GLU A 122 9.29 6.82 -7.05
N ILE A 123 10.55 6.37 -6.95
CA ILE A 123 11.08 5.75 -5.73
C ILE A 123 11.11 6.76 -4.59
N ILE A 124 11.60 7.99 -4.84
CA ILE A 124 11.64 9.05 -3.84
C ILE A 124 10.22 9.46 -3.41
N GLU A 125 9.29 9.58 -4.35
CA GLU A 125 7.91 9.88 -4.05
C GLU A 125 7.30 8.82 -3.13
N PHE A 126 7.49 7.54 -3.46
CA PHE A 126 7.03 6.43 -2.63
C PHE A 126 7.65 6.48 -1.23
N ALA A 127 8.95 6.73 -1.14
CA ALA A 127 9.66 6.80 0.12
C ALA A 127 9.15 7.93 1.03
N ILE A 128 8.93 9.13 0.47
CA ILE A 128 8.38 10.27 1.22
C ILE A 128 6.95 9.95 1.71
N LEU A 129 6.10 9.41 0.82
CA LEU A 129 4.73 9.09 1.17
C LEU A 129 4.64 7.94 2.18
N LEU A 130 5.58 6.99 2.14
CA LEU A 130 5.67 5.93 3.15
C LEU A 130 6.02 6.49 4.52
N ASP A 131 6.91 7.48 4.60
CA ASP A 131 7.28 8.13 5.86
C ASP A 131 6.14 8.98 6.45
N GLU A 132 5.37 9.64 5.59
CA GLU A 132 4.31 10.57 5.99
C GLU A 132 2.98 9.89 6.36
N HIS A 133 2.74 8.63 5.93
CA HIS A 133 1.42 8.00 6.06
C HIS A 133 1.44 6.64 6.76
N GLU A 134 0.91 6.58 7.97
CA GLU A 134 0.79 5.35 8.77
C GLU A 134 0.07 4.22 8.04
N LEU A 135 -1.01 4.53 7.30
CA LEU A 135 -1.73 3.54 6.50
C LEU A 135 -0.80 2.84 5.48
N LEU A 136 0.09 3.58 4.81
CA LEU A 136 1.02 3.00 3.85
C LEU A 136 2.11 2.17 4.55
N GLN A 137 2.55 2.60 5.73
CA GLN A 137 3.45 1.83 6.59
C GLN A 137 2.82 0.50 7.01
N ASP A 138 1.56 0.53 7.46
CA ASP A 138 0.82 -0.67 7.84
C ASP A 138 0.71 -1.66 6.66
N ILE A 139 0.30 -1.17 5.49
CA ILE A 139 0.22 -1.99 4.27
C ILE A 139 1.58 -2.58 3.88
N THR A 140 2.67 -1.82 3.98
CA THR A 140 4.01 -2.33 3.62
C THR A 140 4.55 -3.33 4.63
N SER A 141 4.09 -3.31 5.88
CA SER A 141 4.46 -4.28 6.91
C SER A 141 4.12 -5.73 6.51
N TYR A 142 3.11 -5.93 5.65
CA TYR A 142 2.72 -7.25 5.12
C TYR A 142 3.71 -7.85 4.12
N ILE A 143 4.74 -7.12 3.70
CA ILE A 143 5.82 -7.66 2.85
C ILE A 143 6.82 -8.49 3.68
N GLY A 144 6.85 -8.29 4.98
CA GLY A 144 7.81 -8.87 5.91
C GLY A 144 8.98 -7.94 6.21
N ARG A 145 9.76 -8.33 7.22
CA ARG A 145 10.91 -7.55 7.74
C ARG A 145 12.24 -8.13 7.23
N ASN A 146 13.31 -7.33 7.36
CA ASN A 146 14.68 -7.75 7.05
C ASN A 146 14.90 -8.16 5.58
N LEU A 147 14.38 -7.37 4.65
CA LEU A 147 14.62 -7.59 3.22
C LEU A 147 16.09 -7.28 2.87
N THR A 148 16.69 -8.15 2.08
CA THR A 148 17.98 -7.85 1.43
C THR A 148 17.81 -6.77 0.38
N ILE A 149 18.91 -6.11 -0.03
CA ILE A 149 18.89 -5.10 -1.11
C ILE A 149 18.23 -5.64 -2.38
N ASN A 150 18.52 -6.88 -2.78
CA ASN A 150 17.91 -7.48 -3.96
C ASN A 150 16.41 -7.74 -3.81
N GLN A 151 15.96 -8.10 -2.61
CA GLN A 151 14.54 -8.25 -2.31
C GLN A 151 13.84 -6.88 -2.34
N THR A 152 14.46 -5.85 -1.77
CA THR A 152 13.95 -4.47 -1.83
C THR A 152 13.81 -3.97 -3.27
N LYS A 153 14.81 -4.20 -4.13
CA LYS A 153 14.74 -3.89 -5.56
C LYS A 153 13.51 -4.55 -6.21
N LYS A 154 13.31 -5.83 -5.95
CA LYS A 154 12.15 -6.58 -6.49
C LYS A 154 10.82 -6.06 -5.94
N VAL A 155 10.76 -5.74 -4.66
CA VAL A 155 9.58 -5.16 -4.02
C VAL A 155 9.22 -3.82 -4.65
N LEU A 156 10.16 -2.88 -4.71
CA LEU A 156 9.94 -1.57 -5.32
C LEU A 156 9.56 -1.67 -6.79
N SER A 157 10.25 -2.53 -7.56
CA SER A 157 9.90 -2.80 -8.95
C SER A 157 8.45 -3.28 -9.09
N THR A 158 7.98 -4.13 -8.18
CA THR A 158 6.60 -4.65 -8.20
C THR A 158 5.59 -3.56 -7.81
N ILE A 159 5.84 -2.82 -6.72
CA ILE A 159 4.93 -1.78 -6.22
C ILE A 159 4.79 -0.65 -7.23
N LEU A 160 5.90 -0.16 -7.77
CA LEU A 160 5.95 1.00 -8.65
C LEU A 160 5.78 0.65 -10.15
N ASN A 161 5.84 -0.65 -10.48
CA ASN A 161 5.84 -1.15 -11.87
C ASN A 161 6.98 -0.54 -12.71
N ILE A 162 8.17 -0.48 -12.12
CA ILE A 162 9.39 0.00 -12.77
C ILE A 162 10.31 -1.18 -13.11
N PRO A 163 11.16 -1.07 -14.14
CA PRO A 163 12.08 -2.15 -14.47
C PRO A 163 13.10 -2.39 -13.35
N LEU A 164 13.50 -3.65 -13.16
CA LEU A 164 14.61 -4.02 -12.28
C LEU A 164 15.91 -3.57 -12.93
N ASN A 165 16.39 -2.38 -12.53
CA ASN A 165 17.71 -1.91 -12.92
C ASN A 165 18.64 -1.91 -11.70
N PRO A 166 19.86 -2.48 -11.79
CA PRO A 166 20.84 -2.47 -10.72
C PRO A 166 21.38 -1.06 -10.38
N ASP A 167 21.27 -0.11 -11.32
CA ASP A 167 21.91 1.21 -11.22
C ASP A 167 21.06 2.27 -10.50
N TYR A 168 19.85 1.93 -10.03
CA TYR A 168 19.08 2.88 -9.23
C TYR A 168 19.70 3.08 -7.85
N ALA A 169 19.64 4.31 -7.34
CA ALA A 169 20.13 4.71 -6.01
C ALA A 169 19.33 4.05 -4.85
N ILE A 170 18.96 2.78 -5.01
CA ILE A 170 18.13 2.00 -4.07
C ILE A 170 18.86 1.76 -2.75
N GLU A 171 20.18 1.75 -2.73
CA GLU A 171 20.95 1.57 -1.50
C GLU A 171 20.66 2.66 -0.46
N LYS A 172 20.48 3.90 -0.91
CA LYS A 172 20.08 5.01 -0.03
C LYS A 172 18.65 4.89 0.46
N VAL A 173 17.75 4.41 -0.40
CA VAL A 173 16.34 4.20 -0.08
C VAL A 173 16.15 2.96 0.80
N HIS A 174 16.96 1.90 0.60
CA HIS A 174 16.91 0.69 1.40
C HIS A 174 17.17 0.95 2.88
N SER A 175 18.23 1.68 3.20
CA SER A 175 18.54 2.01 4.60
C SER A 175 17.42 2.83 5.24
N TRP A 176 16.77 3.68 4.47
CA TRP A 176 15.71 4.55 4.93
C TRP A 176 14.37 3.79 5.11
N LEU A 177 14.00 2.89 4.20
CA LEU A 177 12.77 2.12 4.23
C LEU A 177 12.75 1.00 5.29
N PHE A 178 13.91 0.44 5.68
CA PHE A 178 13.93 -0.81 6.46
C PHE A 178 14.78 -0.77 7.74
N TYR A 179 15.48 0.33 8.03
CA TYR A 179 16.25 0.48 9.25
C TYR A 179 15.73 1.54 10.23
N ASN A 180 14.73 2.34 9.80
CA ASN A 180 14.12 3.37 10.65
C ASN A 180 12.76 2.94 11.25
N TYR A 181 12.36 1.68 11.06
CA TYR A 181 11.13 1.09 11.63
C TYR A 181 11.36 -0.20 12.41
#